data_bf591ecddacb5fcaab5a1f777f83d503
#
_entry.id   bf591ecddacb5fcaab5a1f777f83d503
#
_cell.length_a   1.000
_cell.length_b   1.000
_cell.length_c   1.000
_cell.angle_alpha   90.00
_cell.angle_beta   90.00
_cell.angle_gamma   90.00
#
_symmetry.space_group_name_H-M   'P 1'
#
loop_
_entity.id
_entity.type
_entity.pdbx_description
1 polymer ?
#
loop_
_entity_poly.entity_id
_entity_poly.type
_entity_poly.pdbx_seq_one_letter_code
_entity_poly.pdbx_strand_id
1 'polypeptide(L)'
;MEQMRRRVPGYGGGFPIWLWHSPKPDLRHSGHLARGERALRIELELPRELVLLSDFETWHCVLNRWHLSLTWRESREWDRRTTGYDQFRHTLPAPLEAELQATWDRVFDLDLVHRTKLWGPVDHVQGVVDRVLLTEVRGVREFVAR
;
A
#
# COMPACT_ATOMS: atom_id res chain seq x y z
N MET A 1 1.98 -8.78 -6.81
CA MET A 1 3.07 -9.19 -7.73
C MET A 1 2.93 -8.56 -9.12
N GLU A 2 1.74 -8.50 -9.71
CA GLU A 2 1.50 -7.85 -11.03
C GLU A 2 2.07 -6.43 -11.09
N GLN A 3 1.75 -5.59 -10.11
CA GLN A 3 2.24 -4.20 -10.04
C GLN A 3 3.77 -4.12 -9.92
N MET A 4 4.39 -5.07 -9.21
CA MET A 4 5.85 -5.16 -9.14
C MET A 4 6.46 -5.45 -10.53
N ARG A 5 5.89 -6.41 -11.28
CA ARG A 5 6.36 -6.72 -12.65
C ARG A 5 6.29 -5.53 -13.59
N ARG A 6 5.23 -4.71 -13.45
CA ARG A 6 5.01 -3.54 -14.31
C ARG A 6 5.87 -2.34 -13.94
N ARG A 7 6.26 -2.20 -12.67
CA ARG A 7 6.79 -0.94 -12.13
C ARG A 7 8.21 -1.03 -11.56
N VAL A 8 8.69 -2.23 -11.23
CA VAL A 8 10.00 -2.42 -10.61
C VAL A 8 10.94 -3.13 -11.58
N PRO A 9 12.01 -2.47 -12.05
CA PRO A 9 12.97 -3.06 -12.96
C PRO A 9 13.61 -4.33 -12.37
N GLY A 10 13.66 -5.40 -13.17
CA GLY A 10 14.33 -6.64 -12.78
C GLY A 10 13.64 -7.43 -11.67
N TYR A 11 12.34 -7.18 -11.40
CA TYR A 11 11.59 -7.95 -10.41
C TYR A 11 11.62 -9.45 -10.70
N GLY A 12 12.14 -10.24 -9.75
CA GLY A 12 12.38 -11.68 -9.89
C GLY A 12 11.14 -12.57 -9.72
N GLY A 13 9.99 -12.00 -9.35
CA GLY A 13 8.71 -12.74 -9.24
C GLY A 13 8.43 -13.34 -7.87
N GLY A 14 9.28 -13.09 -6.88
CA GLY A 14 9.09 -13.52 -5.48
C GLY A 14 7.99 -12.75 -4.74
N PHE A 15 7.72 -13.13 -3.50
CA PHE A 15 6.85 -12.35 -2.64
C PHE A 15 7.53 -11.05 -2.24
N PRO A 16 6.84 -9.88 -2.38
CA PRO A 16 7.42 -8.60 -2.04
C PRO A 16 7.66 -8.47 -0.54
N ILE A 17 8.77 -7.83 -0.18
CA ILE A 17 9.08 -7.45 1.20
C ILE A 17 8.48 -6.07 1.45
N TRP A 18 7.65 -5.96 2.48
CA TRP A 18 7.00 -4.70 2.87
C TRP A 18 7.92 -3.86 3.74
N LEU A 19 7.92 -2.57 3.48
CA LEU A 19 8.77 -1.57 4.14
C LEU A 19 7.92 -0.36 4.55
N TRP A 20 8.31 0.28 5.63
CA TRP A 20 7.87 1.63 5.94
C TRP A 20 8.87 2.63 5.37
N HIS A 21 8.36 3.63 4.65
CA HIS A 21 9.18 4.70 4.08
C HIS A 21 9.10 5.97 4.94
N SER A 22 7.89 6.48 5.21
CA SER A 22 7.68 7.76 5.89
C SER A 22 6.30 7.83 6.55
N PRO A 23 6.19 8.43 7.73
CA PRO A 23 7.28 8.70 8.66
C PRO A 23 7.87 7.40 9.20
N LYS A 24 9.02 7.45 9.87
CA LYS A 24 9.58 6.26 10.54
C LYS A 24 8.63 5.83 11.67
N PRO A 25 7.95 4.69 11.58
CA PRO A 25 6.98 4.30 12.58
C PRO A 25 7.62 3.87 13.88
N ASP A 26 6.92 4.02 14.99
CA ASP A 26 7.25 3.32 16.22
C ASP A 26 6.72 1.88 16.18
N LEU A 27 7.53 0.96 15.69
CA LEU A 27 7.16 -0.45 15.51
C LEU A 27 6.80 -1.16 16.82
N ARG A 28 7.10 -0.57 17.99
CA ARG A 28 6.70 -1.14 19.29
C ARG A 28 5.19 -1.15 19.50
N HIS A 29 4.47 -0.26 18.81
CA HIS A 29 3.02 -0.08 18.92
C HIS A 29 2.28 -0.38 17.61
N SER A 30 2.95 -1.05 16.67
CA SER A 30 2.39 -1.27 15.32
C SER A 30 1.23 -2.27 15.25
N GLY A 31 1.00 -3.04 16.31
CA GLY A 31 0.00 -4.10 16.31
C GLY A 31 0.37 -5.37 15.52
N HIS A 32 1.57 -5.40 14.92
CA HIS A 32 2.05 -6.57 14.16
C HIS A 32 2.64 -7.67 15.05
N LEU A 33 2.94 -7.35 16.29
CA LEU A 33 3.55 -8.25 17.26
C LEU A 33 2.72 -8.25 18.54
N ALA A 34 2.69 -9.39 19.23
CA ALA A 34 2.08 -9.46 20.53
C ALA A 34 2.93 -8.70 21.57
N ARG A 35 2.25 -8.19 22.61
CA ARG A 35 2.93 -7.47 23.69
C ARG A 35 3.99 -8.36 24.34
N GLY A 36 5.21 -7.84 24.47
CA GLY A 36 6.35 -8.54 25.05
C GLY A 36 7.20 -9.30 24.04
N GLU A 37 6.76 -9.45 22.79
CA GLU A 37 7.58 -10.06 21.76
C GLU A 37 8.82 -9.23 21.42
N ARG A 38 9.93 -9.92 21.19
CA ARG A 38 11.20 -9.32 20.75
C ARG A 38 11.27 -9.36 19.22
N ALA A 39 11.68 -8.26 18.62
CA ALA A 39 11.85 -8.15 17.18
C ALA A 39 13.06 -7.28 16.82
N LEU A 40 13.44 -7.34 15.56
CA LEU A 40 14.50 -6.52 14.99
C LEU A 40 13.89 -5.48 14.05
N ARG A 41 14.27 -4.24 14.24
CA ARG A 41 14.08 -3.18 13.25
C ARG A 41 15.32 -3.10 12.39
N ILE A 42 15.13 -3.26 11.09
CA ILE A 42 16.20 -3.15 10.08
C ILE A 42 15.99 -1.83 9.34
N GLU A 43 17.01 -0.98 9.32
CA GLU A 43 17.05 0.26 8.54
C GLU A 43 17.79 0.00 7.22
N LEU A 44 17.14 0.38 6.11
CA LEU A 44 17.63 0.12 4.76
C LEU A 44 17.86 1.42 3.99
N GLU A 45 18.83 1.41 3.10
CA GLU A 45 19.01 2.43 2.05
C GLU A 45 19.00 1.73 0.70
N LEU A 46 17.99 2.04 -0.10
CA LEU A 46 17.67 1.34 -1.33
C LEU A 46 17.59 2.33 -2.51
N PRO A 47 18.01 1.93 -3.71
CA PRO A 47 17.76 2.69 -4.92
C PRO A 47 16.26 2.94 -5.10
N ARG A 48 15.89 4.19 -5.40
CA ARG A 48 14.47 4.61 -5.49
C ARG A 48 13.68 3.78 -6.51
N GLU A 49 14.30 3.43 -7.63
CA GLU A 49 13.70 2.66 -8.72
C GLU A 49 13.38 1.22 -8.35
N LEU A 50 14.02 0.67 -7.31
CA LEU A 50 13.75 -0.69 -6.83
C LEU A 50 12.64 -0.76 -5.78
N VAL A 51 12.13 0.39 -5.33
CA VAL A 51 11.08 0.47 -4.31
C VAL A 51 9.78 0.96 -4.94
N LEU A 52 8.76 0.14 -4.93
CA LEU A 52 7.41 0.57 -5.31
C LEU A 52 6.73 1.18 -4.08
N LEU A 53 6.65 2.51 -4.04
CA LEU A 53 5.98 3.24 -2.97
C LEU A 53 4.48 3.29 -3.20
N SER A 54 3.72 3.30 -2.11
CA SER A 54 2.27 3.50 -2.09
C SER A 54 1.84 4.24 -0.82
N ASP A 55 0.71 4.92 -0.91
CA ASP A 55 0.06 5.49 0.27
C ASP A 55 -0.61 4.39 1.10
N PHE A 56 -0.36 4.40 2.41
CA PHE A 56 -0.84 3.35 3.32
C PHE A 56 -2.36 3.40 3.48
N GLU A 57 -2.96 4.59 3.60
CA GLU A 57 -4.39 4.72 3.84
C GLU A 57 -5.21 4.29 2.62
N THR A 58 -4.82 4.73 1.44
CA THR A 58 -5.50 4.34 0.21
C THR A 58 -5.26 2.89 -0.18
N TRP A 59 -4.20 2.25 0.34
CA TRP A 59 -3.98 0.82 0.17
C TRP A 59 -5.11 -0.02 0.76
N HIS A 60 -5.83 0.49 1.77
CA HIS A 60 -7.00 -0.19 2.32
C HIS A 60 -8.13 -0.33 1.29
N CYS A 61 -8.18 0.53 0.27
CA CYS A 61 -9.12 0.32 -0.84
C CYS A 61 -8.82 -0.97 -1.60
N VAL A 62 -7.53 -1.29 -1.79
CA VAL A 62 -7.13 -2.55 -2.44
C VAL A 62 -7.47 -3.76 -1.58
N LEU A 63 -7.13 -3.70 -0.29
CA LEU A 63 -7.39 -4.80 0.66
C LEU A 63 -8.87 -5.09 0.86
N ASN A 64 -9.68 -4.04 0.93
CA ASN A 64 -11.11 -4.13 1.18
C ASN A 64 -11.95 -4.13 -0.11
N ARG A 65 -11.32 -4.18 -1.27
CA ARG A 65 -12.00 -4.12 -2.57
C ARG A 65 -12.91 -2.90 -2.70
N TRP A 66 -12.48 -1.75 -2.20
CA TRP A 66 -13.17 -0.50 -2.34
C TRP A 66 -12.70 0.24 -3.58
N HIS A 67 -13.61 1.00 -4.17
CA HIS A 67 -13.29 1.92 -5.26
C HIS A 67 -12.45 3.08 -4.71
N LEU A 68 -11.27 3.30 -5.25
CA LEU A 68 -10.42 4.42 -4.88
C LEU A 68 -10.86 5.68 -5.62
N SER A 69 -11.92 6.31 -5.09
CA SER A 69 -12.43 7.58 -5.60
C SER A 69 -11.50 8.73 -5.17
N LEU A 70 -11.29 9.70 -6.06
CA LEU A 70 -10.48 10.90 -5.77
C LEU A 70 -11.35 12.09 -5.36
N THR A 71 -12.66 12.02 -5.57
CA THR A 71 -13.62 13.05 -5.23
C THR A 71 -14.91 12.46 -4.64
N TRP A 72 -15.60 13.25 -3.82
CA TRP A 72 -16.94 12.89 -3.32
C TRP A 72 -17.96 12.65 -4.43
N ARG A 73 -17.81 13.33 -5.57
CA ARG A 73 -18.68 13.13 -6.74
C ARG A 73 -18.45 11.73 -7.33
N GLU A 74 -17.19 11.35 -7.53
CA GLU A 74 -16.80 10.03 -8.04
C GLU A 74 -17.28 8.92 -7.10
N SER A 75 -17.10 9.09 -5.77
CA SER A 75 -17.56 8.14 -4.77
C SER A 75 -19.07 7.92 -4.86
N ARG A 76 -19.86 8.99 -4.84
CA ARG A 76 -21.33 8.89 -4.95
C ARG A 76 -21.79 8.28 -6.26
N GLU A 77 -21.13 8.58 -7.36
CA GLU A 77 -21.47 7.99 -8.67
C GLU A 77 -21.18 6.49 -8.67
N TRP A 78 -20.06 6.08 -8.10
CA TRP A 78 -19.74 4.66 -7.93
C TRP A 78 -20.79 3.95 -7.09
N ASP A 79 -21.11 4.47 -5.90
CA ASP A 79 -22.11 3.90 -5.00
C ASP A 79 -23.48 3.75 -5.69
N ARG A 80 -23.90 4.75 -6.45
CA ARG A 80 -25.16 4.70 -7.21
C ARG A 80 -25.15 3.58 -8.25
N ARG A 81 -24.05 3.39 -8.97
CA ARG A 81 -23.91 2.37 -10.03
C ARG A 81 -23.77 0.97 -9.47
N THR A 82 -23.28 0.84 -8.26
CA THR A 82 -23.03 -0.47 -7.61
C THR A 82 -24.08 -0.83 -6.56
N THR A 83 -25.13 -0.03 -6.43
CA THR A 83 -26.25 -0.35 -5.53
C THR A 83 -26.81 -1.74 -5.82
N GLY A 84 -26.90 -2.58 -4.79
CA GLY A 84 -27.38 -3.96 -4.89
C GLY A 84 -26.32 -5.01 -5.21
N TYR A 85 -25.07 -4.60 -5.45
CA TYR A 85 -23.94 -5.53 -5.59
C TYR A 85 -23.09 -5.56 -4.32
N ASP A 86 -22.52 -6.73 -4.04
CA ASP A 86 -21.55 -6.91 -2.96
C ASP A 86 -20.14 -7.05 -3.55
N GLN A 87 -19.37 -5.98 -3.51
CA GLN A 87 -18.02 -5.97 -4.06
C GLN A 87 -17.06 -6.90 -3.28
N PHE A 88 -17.33 -7.17 -2.00
CA PHE A 88 -16.53 -8.13 -1.22
C PHE A 88 -16.77 -9.56 -1.68
N ARG A 89 -18.00 -9.89 -2.06
CA ARG A 89 -18.39 -11.22 -2.55
C ARG A 89 -18.20 -11.40 -4.06
N HIS A 90 -17.52 -10.45 -4.71
CA HIS A 90 -17.27 -10.51 -6.16
C HIS A 90 -18.55 -10.61 -7.02
N THR A 91 -19.62 -9.93 -6.59
CA THR A 91 -20.88 -9.95 -7.35
C THR A 91 -20.98 -8.86 -8.41
N LEU A 92 -19.96 -8.00 -8.52
CA LEU A 92 -19.92 -6.95 -9.54
C LEU A 92 -19.91 -7.54 -10.95
N PRO A 93 -20.68 -6.98 -11.88
CA PRO A 93 -20.54 -7.29 -13.31
C PRO A 93 -19.09 -7.02 -13.79
N ALA A 94 -18.62 -7.81 -14.75
CA ALA A 94 -17.24 -7.74 -15.23
C ALA A 94 -16.75 -6.32 -15.62
N PRO A 95 -17.56 -5.46 -16.27
CA PRO A 95 -17.12 -4.08 -16.55
C PRO A 95 -16.89 -3.24 -15.29
N LEU A 96 -17.75 -3.38 -14.26
CA LEU A 96 -17.61 -2.66 -12.99
C LEU A 96 -16.44 -3.23 -12.17
N GLU A 97 -16.23 -4.53 -12.21
CA GLU A 97 -15.06 -5.16 -11.60
C GLU A 97 -13.75 -4.66 -12.20
N ALA A 98 -13.67 -4.55 -13.51
CA ALA A 98 -12.49 -4.02 -14.19
C ALA A 98 -12.26 -2.54 -13.84
N GLU A 99 -13.33 -1.73 -13.77
CA GLU A 99 -13.25 -0.33 -13.35
C GLU A 99 -12.77 -0.20 -11.90
N LEU A 100 -13.33 -0.99 -10.99
CA LEU A 100 -12.91 -1.05 -9.59
C LEU A 100 -11.39 -1.29 -9.49
N GLN A 101 -10.91 -2.35 -10.14
CA GLN A 101 -9.50 -2.73 -10.09
C GLN A 101 -8.58 -1.68 -10.74
N ALA A 102 -9.03 -1.02 -11.80
CA ALA A 102 -8.27 0.05 -12.45
C ALA A 102 -8.03 1.25 -11.52
N THR A 103 -8.94 1.53 -10.57
CA THR A 103 -8.74 2.60 -9.61
C THR A 103 -7.60 2.34 -8.63
N TRP A 104 -7.26 1.09 -8.39
CA TRP A 104 -6.20 0.71 -7.44
C TRP A 104 -4.80 1.08 -7.91
N ASP A 105 -4.59 1.32 -9.20
CA ASP A 105 -3.32 1.85 -9.71
C ASP A 105 -2.98 3.24 -9.12
N ARG A 106 -4.00 3.98 -8.66
CA ARG A 106 -3.86 5.31 -8.06
C ARG A 106 -3.09 5.31 -6.73
N VAL A 107 -3.04 4.19 -6.00
CA VAL A 107 -2.32 4.09 -4.71
C VAL A 107 -0.81 4.35 -4.86
N PHE A 108 -0.29 4.19 -6.08
CA PHE A 108 1.12 4.39 -6.41
C PHE A 108 1.43 5.82 -6.88
N ASP A 109 0.41 6.64 -7.13
CA ASP A 109 0.56 8.06 -7.47
C ASP A 109 0.35 8.92 -6.22
N LEU A 110 1.41 9.03 -5.42
CA LEU A 110 1.38 9.74 -4.13
C LEU A 110 0.99 11.21 -4.31
N ASP A 111 1.41 11.86 -5.40
CA ASP A 111 1.07 13.25 -5.69
C ASP A 111 -0.41 13.42 -6.02
N LEU A 112 -0.98 12.48 -6.75
CA LEU A 112 -2.41 12.46 -7.07
C LEU A 112 -3.24 12.32 -5.78
N VAL A 113 -2.90 11.34 -4.94
CA VAL A 113 -3.59 11.10 -3.66
C VAL A 113 -3.46 12.31 -2.75
N HIS A 114 -2.25 12.84 -2.57
CA HIS A 114 -1.96 13.99 -1.70
C HIS A 114 -2.82 15.23 -2.02
N ARG A 115 -3.11 15.45 -3.30
CA ARG A 115 -3.91 16.63 -3.76
C ARG A 115 -5.41 16.46 -3.56
N THR A 116 -5.89 15.28 -3.19
CA THR A 116 -7.33 15.06 -3.04
C THR A 116 -7.84 15.57 -1.70
N LYS A 117 -9.04 16.16 -1.72
CA LYS A 117 -9.74 16.53 -0.47
C LYS A 117 -10.39 15.33 0.23
N LEU A 118 -10.51 14.20 -0.47
CA LEU A 118 -11.15 13.01 0.05
C LEU A 118 -10.21 12.21 0.96
N TRP A 119 -8.94 12.10 0.56
CA TRP A 119 -7.93 11.35 1.28
C TRP A 119 -7.03 12.25 2.13
N GLY A 120 -6.93 13.54 1.78
CA GLY A 120 -6.07 14.50 2.47
C GLY A 120 -4.58 14.30 2.15
N PRO A 121 -3.70 14.86 2.97
CA PRO A 121 -2.26 14.71 2.77
C PRO A 121 -1.85 13.24 2.94
N VAL A 122 -0.86 12.82 2.15
CA VAL A 122 -0.23 11.51 2.32
C VAL A 122 0.69 11.56 3.52
N ASP A 123 0.25 11.00 4.64
CA ASP A 123 1.00 11.04 5.90
C ASP A 123 1.82 9.76 6.13
N HIS A 124 1.37 8.64 5.57
CA HIS A 124 2.02 7.34 5.76
C HIS A 124 2.33 6.69 4.41
N VAL A 125 3.61 6.64 4.08
CA VAL A 125 4.11 6.00 2.86
C VAL A 125 4.75 4.66 3.22
N GLN A 126 4.29 3.62 2.58
CA GLN A 126 4.88 2.30 2.59
C GLN A 126 5.53 1.98 1.26
N GLY A 127 6.36 0.95 1.24
CA GLY A 127 7.00 0.48 0.02
C GLY A 127 7.06 -1.04 -0.03
N VAL A 128 7.28 -1.54 -1.22
CA VAL A 128 7.61 -2.96 -1.42
C VAL A 128 8.82 -3.10 -2.31
N VAL A 129 9.65 -4.09 -2.01
CA VAL A 129 10.84 -4.46 -2.78
C VAL A 129 10.86 -5.95 -3.06
N ASP A 130 11.60 -6.34 -4.09
CA ASP A 130 11.77 -7.75 -4.48
C ASP A 130 12.69 -8.49 -3.50
N ARG A 131 13.79 -7.84 -3.12
CA ARG A 131 14.84 -8.40 -2.24
C ARG A 131 15.55 -7.29 -1.47
N VAL A 132 16.27 -7.69 -0.44
CA VAL A 132 17.17 -6.83 0.33
C VAL A 132 18.54 -7.51 0.37
N LEU A 133 19.59 -6.75 0.06
CA LEU A 133 20.97 -7.19 0.16
C LEU A 133 21.58 -6.71 1.48
N LEU A 134 22.55 -7.45 2.03
CA LEU A 134 23.22 -7.04 3.26
C LEU A 134 23.94 -5.70 3.12
N THR A 135 24.42 -5.37 1.91
CA THR A 135 25.05 -4.08 1.60
C THR A 135 24.10 -2.88 1.68
N GLU A 136 22.80 -3.12 1.69
CA GLU A 136 21.75 -2.09 1.78
C GLU A 136 21.31 -1.84 3.23
N VAL A 137 21.74 -2.68 4.17
CA VAL A 137 21.44 -2.54 5.60
C VAL A 137 22.31 -1.44 6.20
N ARG A 138 21.66 -0.43 6.81
CA ARG A 138 22.33 0.68 7.51
C ARG A 138 22.27 0.59 9.02
N GLY A 139 21.34 -0.18 9.55
CA GLY A 139 21.23 -0.38 10.97
C GLY A 139 20.30 -1.52 11.34
N VAL A 140 20.59 -2.14 12.46
CA VAL A 140 19.75 -3.18 13.07
C VAL A 140 19.59 -2.85 14.54
N ARG A 141 18.33 -2.78 15.01
CA ARG A 141 18.03 -2.50 16.42
C ARG A 141 16.98 -3.46 16.93
N GLU A 142 17.27 -4.06 18.06
CA GLU A 142 16.29 -4.87 18.78
C GLU A 142 15.28 -3.97 19.52
N PHE A 143 14.04 -4.42 19.58
CA PHE A 143 12.98 -3.80 20.38
C PHE A 143 12.03 -4.86 20.94
N VAL A 144 11.23 -4.44 21.93
CA VAL A 144 10.17 -5.26 22.52
C VAL A 144 8.84 -4.57 22.24
N ALA A 145 7.86 -5.31 21.74
CA ALA A 145 6.51 -4.82 21.48
C ALA A 145 5.78 -4.46 22.79
N ARG A 146 4.95 -3.39 22.77
CA ARG A 146 4.29 -2.80 23.94
C ARG A 146 2.77 -2.85 23.82
#